data_e6b38bd3732b55cc1b6e8e895890c23d
#
_entry.id   e6b38bd3732b55cc1b6e8e895890c23d
#
_cell.length_a   1.000
_cell.length_b   1.000
_cell.length_c   1.000
_cell.angle_alpha   90.00
_cell.angle_beta   90.00
_cell.angle_gamma   90.00
#
_symmetry.space_group_name_H-M   'P 1'
#
loop_
_entity.id
_entity.type
_entity.pdbx_description
1 polymer ?
#
loop_
_entity_poly.entity_id
_entity_poly.type
_entity_poly.pdbx_seq_one_letter_code
_entity_poly.pdbx_strand_id
1 'polypeptide(L)'
;MDYTNKLHVVYGDGSLGVGGAGFHYIFSYERGGLESLKLNGKEWLYRTPVPTFWRATTDNDRGSGFNIKSAQWLSADYFQKCTAIDVTVDDHDFGGLPLDNDHYSNEETAEKVTVAYTFETLTVPATTVTMTYTVEVGGPITVHVHYTGKEGLPELPVMGVRLVMPTLAEGFEYQGLSGETYPDRMAGAEHGVYQIQGLPVAKYLVPQENGMHMATDWVKVTRTTTQNNADQDEQPFSLKAVSYTHLRAHETAANL
;
A
#
# COMPACT_ATOMS: atom_id res chain seq x y z
N MET A 1 31.28 1.78 6.79
CA MET A 1 30.40 1.32 7.87
C MET A 1 29.74 0.05 7.39
N ASP A 2 29.79 -0.96 8.23
CA ASP A 2 29.25 -2.27 7.86
C ASP A 2 27.74 -2.27 8.17
N TYR A 3 26.93 -1.94 7.16
CA TYR A 3 25.45 -1.90 7.25
C TYR A 3 24.82 -3.29 7.13
N THR A 4 25.59 -4.35 7.26
CA THR A 4 25.18 -5.67 6.77
C THR A 4 24.21 -6.40 7.68
N ASN A 5 23.97 -5.95 8.92
CA ASN A 5 23.18 -6.75 9.86
C ASN A 5 22.22 -5.97 10.78
N LYS A 6 22.02 -4.66 10.59
CA LYS A 6 21.06 -3.89 11.41
C LYS A 6 20.42 -2.76 10.61
N LEU A 7 19.21 -2.37 11.03
CA LEU A 7 18.56 -1.16 10.59
C LEU A 7 19.18 0.04 11.31
N HIS A 8 19.32 1.17 10.62
CA HIS A 8 19.57 2.47 11.23
C HIS A 8 18.24 3.15 11.45
N VAL A 9 18.03 3.66 12.66
CA VAL A 9 16.81 4.35 13.05
C VAL A 9 17.13 5.80 13.35
N VAL A 10 16.33 6.71 12.79
CA VAL A 10 16.44 8.16 13.05
C VAL A 10 15.13 8.63 13.67
N TYR A 11 15.19 9.05 14.92
CA TYR A 11 14.04 9.56 15.65
C TYR A 11 13.94 11.07 15.42
N GLY A 12 13.08 11.47 14.51
CA GLY A 12 12.82 12.87 14.22
C GLY A 12 11.54 13.37 14.86
N ASP A 13 11.38 14.66 14.88
CA ASP A 13 10.24 15.38 15.47
C ASP A 13 8.94 15.08 14.68
N GLY A 14 9.00 15.08 13.36
CA GLY A 14 7.86 14.85 12.47
C GLY A 14 7.84 13.50 11.76
N SER A 15 8.87 12.67 11.94
CA SER A 15 9.02 11.43 11.20
C SER A 15 10.01 10.46 11.83
N LEU A 16 9.85 9.18 11.49
CA LEU A 16 10.81 8.13 11.79
C LEU A 16 11.52 7.72 10.50
N GLY A 17 12.85 7.81 10.49
CA GLY A 17 13.69 7.30 9.42
C GLY A 17 14.16 5.88 9.72
N VAL A 18 14.06 4.98 8.74
CA VAL A 18 14.57 3.61 8.84
C VAL A 18 15.37 3.31 7.59
N GLY A 19 16.64 2.96 7.75
CA GLY A 19 17.52 2.74 6.62
C GLY A 19 18.49 1.57 6.78
N GLY A 20 19.11 1.20 5.66
CA GLY A 20 20.12 0.17 5.59
C GLY A 20 20.83 0.17 4.24
N ALA A 21 21.55 -0.91 3.92
CA ALA A 21 22.24 -1.02 2.66
C ALA A 21 21.26 -1.07 1.48
N GLY A 22 21.24 0.00 0.68
CA GLY A 22 20.42 0.08 -0.53
C GLY A 22 18.95 0.45 -0.32
N PHE A 23 18.53 0.80 0.89
CA PHE A 23 17.17 1.27 1.15
C PHE A 23 17.12 2.38 2.20
N HIS A 24 16.10 3.22 2.10
CA HIS A 24 15.81 4.26 3.08
C HIS A 24 14.31 4.57 3.05
N TYR A 25 13.67 4.51 4.22
CA TYR A 25 12.25 4.73 4.41
C TYR A 25 12.00 5.86 5.39
N ILE A 26 10.97 6.66 5.13
CA ILE A 26 10.52 7.72 6.03
C ILE A 26 9.05 7.50 6.36
N PHE A 27 8.75 7.35 7.63
CA PHE A 27 7.41 7.25 8.19
C PHE A 27 7.00 8.60 8.75
N SER A 28 6.00 9.22 8.17
CA SER A 28 5.54 10.56 8.55
C SER A 28 4.52 10.48 9.68
N TYR A 29 4.71 11.28 10.72
CA TYR A 29 3.75 11.41 11.81
C TYR A 29 2.62 12.36 11.45
N GLU A 30 2.92 13.41 10.69
CA GLU A 30 1.91 14.39 10.25
C GLU A 30 0.96 13.79 9.20
N ARG A 31 1.52 13.09 8.20
CA ARG A 31 0.74 12.52 7.09
C ARG A 31 0.11 11.17 7.40
N GLY A 32 0.55 10.53 8.47
CA GLY A 32 0.04 9.24 8.88
C GLY A 32 0.36 8.12 7.89
N GLY A 33 1.66 7.83 7.63
CA GLY A 33 2.04 6.71 6.78
C GLY A 33 3.46 6.80 6.24
N LEU A 34 3.79 5.87 5.35
CA LEU A 34 5.08 5.80 4.66
C LEU A 34 5.17 6.92 3.62
N GLU A 35 5.97 7.93 3.90
CA GLU A 35 6.11 9.11 3.04
C GLU A 35 7.16 8.90 1.93
N SER A 36 8.22 8.17 2.23
CA SER A 36 9.30 7.88 1.27
C SER A 36 9.69 6.42 1.31
N LEU A 37 9.77 5.80 0.16
CA LEU A 37 10.28 4.46 -0.06
C LEU A 37 11.37 4.53 -1.13
N LYS A 38 12.62 4.60 -0.69
CA LYS A 38 13.78 4.62 -1.58
C LYS A 38 14.48 3.28 -1.60
N LEU A 39 14.68 2.74 -2.80
CA LEU A 39 15.49 1.55 -3.06
C LEU A 39 16.62 1.92 -4.02
N ASN A 40 17.85 1.69 -3.62
CA ASN A 40 19.05 2.07 -4.37
C ASN A 40 19.02 3.53 -4.86
N GLY A 41 18.58 4.44 -3.97
CA GLY A 41 18.45 5.86 -4.26
C GLY A 41 17.24 6.28 -5.11
N LYS A 42 16.46 5.33 -5.62
CA LYS A 42 15.27 5.60 -6.46
C LYS A 42 14.00 5.66 -5.60
N GLU A 43 13.27 6.78 -5.65
CA GLU A 43 12.01 6.97 -4.93
C GLU A 43 10.86 6.22 -5.62
N TRP A 44 10.05 5.51 -4.85
CA TRP A 44 8.91 4.73 -5.33
C TRP A 44 7.56 5.35 -5.01
N LEU A 45 7.50 6.32 -4.10
CA LEU A 45 6.24 6.94 -3.69
C LEU A 45 6.16 8.39 -4.19
N TYR A 46 5.05 8.73 -4.83
CA TYR A 46 4.68 10.11 -5.12
C TYR A 46 3.92 10.75 -3.96
N ARG A 47 3.17 9.95 -3.23
CA ARG A 47 2.43 10.33 -2.04
C ARG A 47 2.29 9.16 -1.09
N THR A 48 2.05 9.46 0.18
CA THR A 48 1.83 8.49 1.25
C THR A 48 0.69 7.53 0.89
N PRO A 49 0.93 6.21 0.89
CA PRO A 49 -0.13 5.23 0.72
C PRO A 49 -1.10 5.26 1.89
N VAL A 50 -2.37 5.13 1.59
CA VAL A 50 -3.46 5.07 2.58
C VAL A 50 -4.41 3.92 2.24
N PRO A 51 -5.19 3.43 3.20
CA PRO A 51 -6.26 2.48 2.90
C PRO A 51 -7.21 3.05 1.86
N THR A 52 -7.63 2.25 0.90
CA THR A 52 -8.60 2.64 -0.12
C THR A 52 -9.83 1.74 -0.08
N PHE A 53 -10.99 2.33 -0.31
CA PHE A 53 -12.30 1.68 -0.14
C PHE A 53 -13.17 1.74 -1.40
N TRP A 54 -12.73 2.47 -2.42
CA TRP A 54 -13.48 2.68 -3.64
C TRP A 54 -12.69 2.31 -4.89
N ARG A 55 -13.37 1.71 -5.83
CA ARG A 55 -12.91 1.50 -7.21
C ARG A 55 -13.88 2.12 -8.20
N ALA A 56 -13.47 2.31 -9.43
CA ALA A 56 -14.40 2.67 -10.49
C ALA A 56 -15.51 1.59 -10.61
N THR A 57 -16.71 2.01 -10.93
CA THR A 57 -17.84 1.09 -11.03
C THR A 57 -17.84 0.34 -12.35
N THR A 58 -18.23 -0.93 -12.31
CA THR A 58 -18.51 -1.73 -13.51
C THR A 58 -19.93 -1.49 -14.03
N ASP A 59 -20.25 -2.00 -15.21
CA ASP A 59 -21.63 -2.00 -15.71
C ASP A 59 -22.56 -2.80 -14.79
N ASN A 60 -22.09 -3.91 -14.25
CA ASN A 60 -22.86 -4.72 -13.30
C ASN A 60 -23.15 -3.96 -12.00
N ASP A 61 -22.17 -3.21 -11.48
CA ASP A 61 -22.37 -2.35 -10.30
C ASP A 61 -23.46 -1.31 -10.56
N ARG A 62 -23.43 -0.67 -11.72
CA ARG A 62 -24.44 0.32 -12.11
C ARG A 62 -25.81 -0.31 -12.31
N GLY A 63 -25.86 -1.47 -12.96
CA GLY A 63 -27.08 -2.21 -13.22
C GLY A 63 -27.79 -2.70 -11.94
N SER A 64 -27.02 -3.09 -10.92
CA SER A 64 -27.56 -3.54 -9.63
C SER A 64 -27.82 -2.39 -8.64
N GLY A 65 -27.37 -1.18 -8.96
CA GLY A 65 -27.43 -0.02 -8.06
C GLY A 65 -26.43 -0.08 -6.90
N PHE A 66 -25.42 -0.95 -6.99
CA PHE A 66 -24.37 -1.10 -5.99
C PHE A 66 -23.64 0.23 -5.71
N ASN A 67 -23.34 0.97 -6.76
CA ASN A 67 -22.67 2.28 -6.67
C ASN A 67 -23.47 3.31 -5.85
N ILE A 68 -24.79 3.21 -5.81
CA ILE A 68 -25.65 4.07 -5.00
C ILE A 68 -25.71 3.55 -3.57
N LYS A 69 -25.94 2.25 -3.40
CA LYS A 69 -26.03 1.62 -2.06
C LYS A 69 -24.75 1.78 -1.25
N SER A 70 -23.60 1.71 -1.92
CA SER A 70 -22.27 1.79 -1.30
C SER A 70 -21.62 3.17 -1.41
N ALA A 71 -22.36 4.21 -1.83
CA ALA A 71 -21.85 5.54 -2.16
C ALA A 71 -21.08 6.24 -1.03
N GLN A 72 -21.36 5.93 0.24
CA GLN A 72 -20.62 6.54 1.35
C GLN A 72 -19.14 6.12 1.39
N TRP A 73 -18.74 5.08 0.68
CA TRP A 73 -17.34 4.70 0.52
C TRP A 73 -16.61 5.53 -0.53
N LEU A 74 -17.35 6.24 -1.39
CA LEU A 74 -16.75 7.14 -2.38
C LEU A 74 -15.95 8.22 -1.67
N SER A 75 -14.69 8.30 -1.99
CA SER A 75 -13.74 9.26 -1.38
C SER A 75 -13.50 9.08 0.13
N ALA A 76 -13.94 7.98 0.74
CA ALA A 76 -13.68 7.73 2.16
C ALA A 76 -12.16 7.66 2.46
N ASP A 77 -11.34 7.25 1.49
CA ASP A 77 -9.89 7.26 1.55
C ASP A 77 -9.27 8.67 1.56
N TYR A 78 -9.95 9.68 1.02
CA TYR A 78 -9.47 11.07 1.02
C TYR A 78 -9.78 11.81 2.32
N PHE A 79 -10.83 11.42 3.02
CA PHE A 79 -11.33 12.12 4.20
C PHE A 79 -11.12 11.34 5.50
N GLN A 80 -10.48 10.16 5.44
CA GLN A 80 -10.11 9.43 6.64
C GLN A 80 -9.11 10.23 7.48
N LYS A 81 -9.18 10.07 8.79
CA LYS A 81 -8.31 10.76 9.74
C LYS A 81 -7.41 9.75 10.42
N CYS A 82 -6.09 9.98 10.42
CA CYS A 82 -5.17 9.24 11.27
C CYS A 82 -5.40 9.68 12.73
N THR A 83 -5.81 8.76 13.58
CA THR A 83 -6.20 9.02 14.98
C THR A 83 -5.19 8.50 15.98
N ALA A 84 -4.35 7.55 15.59
CA ALA A 84 -3.28 7.02 16.42
C ALA A 84 -2.10 6.55 15.56
N ILE A 85 -0.91 6.66 16.13
CA ILE A 85 0.33 6.14 15.57
C ILE A 85 1.08 5.47 16.71
N ASP A 86 1.43 4.20 16.51
CA ASP A 86 2.18 3.41 17.48
C ASP A 86 3.48 2.93 16.85
N VAL A 87 4.59 3.12 17.56
CA VAL A 87 5.92 2.74 17.12
C VAL A 87 6.51 1.70 18.07
N THR A 88 7.06 0.64 17.49
CA THR A 88 7.80 -0.40 18.21
C THR A 88 9.15 -0.60 17.52
N VAL A 89 10.22 -0.56 18.28
CA VAL A 89 11.59 -0.82 17.80
C VAL A 89 12.15 -2.03 18.58
N ASP A 90 12.45 -3.08 17.85
CA ASP A 90 12.72 -4.42 18.39
C ASP A 90 11.58 -4.86 19.33
N ASP A 91 11.86 -5.05 20.63
CA ASP A 91 10.86 -5.42 21.63
C ASP A 91 10.37 -4.21 22.46
N HIS A 92 10.82 -3.00 22.14
CA HIS A 92 10.43 -1.80 22.86
C HIS A 92 9.24 -1.11 22.19
N ASP A 93 8.08 -1.19 22.83
CA ASP A 93 6.87 -0.47 22.45
C ASP A 93 6.86 0.91 23.11
N PHE A 94 6.81 1.97 22.32
CA PHE A 94 6.77 3.35 22.82
C PHE A 94 5.39 3.77 23.35
N GLY A 95 4.34 2.97 23.08
CA GLY A 95 2.97 3.33 23.43
C GLY A 95 2.47 4.60 22.74
N GLY A 96 2.94 4.83 21.52
CA GLY A 96 2.70 6.02 20.72
C GLY A 96 3.94 6.43 19.93
N LEU A 97 4.17 7.74 19.82
CA LEU A 97 5.33 8.27 19.13
C LEU A 97 6.57 8.28 20.04
N PRO A 98 7.74 7.85 19.54
CA PRO A 98 8.99 8.03 20.25
C PRO A 98 9.33 9.52 20.36
N LEU A 99 10.07 9.88 21.42
CA LEU A 99 10.61 11.23 21.54
C LEU A 99 11.75 11.41 20.55
N ASP A 100 11.83 12.60 19.97
CA ASP A 100 12.98 13.07 19.24
C ASP A 100 14.22 13.05 20.14
N ASN A 101 15.36 12.66 19.60
CA ASN A 101 16.63 12.65 20.33
C ASN A 101 17.50 13.87 20.03
N ASP A 102 16.98 14.86 19.30
CA ASP A 102 17.60 16.16 18.97
C ASP A 102 18.97 16.07 18.28
N HIS A 103 19.40 14.89 17.86
CA HIS A 103 20.65 14.74 17.12
C HIS A 103 20.63 13.55 16.17
N TYR A 104 21.40 13.67 15.11
CA TYR A 104 21.66 12.54 14.22
C TYR A 104 22.81 11.71 14.77
N SER A 105 22.57 10.44 14.99
CA SER A 105 23.55 9.45 15.39
C SER A 105 23.47 8.22 14.48
N ASN A 106 24.62 7.57 14.24
CA ASN A 106 24.64 6.26 13.58
C ASN A 106 24.62 5.11 14.60
N GLU A 107 24.36 5.41 15.86
CA GLU A 107 24.40 4.44 16.96
C GLU A 107 23.03 3.81 17.21
N GLU A 108 21.93 4.51 16.84
CA GLU A 108 20.60 3.96 16.94
C GLU A 108 20.38 2.90 15.86
N THR A 109 20.36 1.66 16.29
CA THR A 109 20.20 0.50 15.40
C THR A 109 19.13 -0.45 15.92
N ALA A 110 18.49 -1.17 15.01
CA ALA A 110 17.46 -2.16 15.33
C ALA A 110 17.55 -3.38 14.41
N GLU A 111 16.89 -4.46 14.78
CA GLU A 111 16.65 -5.62 13.92
C GLU A 111 15.29 -5.52 13.22
N LYS A 112 14.33 -4.91 13.91
CA LYS A 112 12.95 -4.76 13.42
C LYS A 112 12.35 -3.44 13.88
N VAL A 113 11.66 -2.76 12.97
CA VAL A 113 10.87 -1.54 13.27
C VAL A 113 9.46 -1.75 12.80
N THR A 114 8.50 -1.49 13.67
CA THR A 114 7.07 -1.56 13.36
C THR A 114 6.42 -0.20 13.59
N VAL A 115 5.65 0.27 12.61
CA VAL A 115 4.87 1.52 12.71
C VAL A 115 3.43 1.21 12.33
N ALA A 116 2.51 1.42 13.23
CA ALA A 116 1.08 1.21 13.03
C ALA A 116 0.34 2.55 12.99
N TYR A 117 -0.46 2.75 11.96
CA TYR A 117 -1.31 3.92 11.78
C TYR A 117 -2.77 3.47 11.85
N THR A 118 -3.54 4.08 12.74
CA THR A 118 -4.99 3.84 12.86
C THR A 118 -5.74 5.00 12.23
N PHE A 119 -6.59 4.68 11.26
CA PHE A 119 -7.44 5.64 10.56
C PHE A 119 -8.89 5.45 10.94
N GLU A 120 -9.59 6.55 11.15
CA GLU A 120 -11.04 6.58 11.28
C GLU A 120 -11.66 7.09 9.97
N THR A 121 -12.67 6.37 9.48
CA THR A 121 -13.40 6.76 8.26
C THR A 121 -14.50 7.76 8.58
N LEU A 122 -14.87 8.61 7.61
CA LEU A 122 -16.03 9.50 7.71
C LEU A 122 -17.37 8.82 7.32
N THR A 123 -17.40 7.51 7.32
CA THR A 123 -18.64 6.77 7.11
C THR A 123 -19.59 6.86 8.31
N VAL A 124 -20.85 6.56 8.11
CA VAL A 124 -21.88 6.53 9.16
C VAL A 124 -22.49 5.13 9.20
N PRO A 125 -22.20 4.37 10.26
CA PRO A 125 -21.32 4.65 11.39
C PRO A 125 -19.83 4.74 10.98
N ALA A 126 -19.03 5.48 11.76
CA ALA A 126 -17.59 5.52 11.56
C ALA A 126 -16.97 4.15 11.91
N THR A 127 -15.93 3.77 11.18
CA THR A 127 -15.16 2.54 11.43
C THR A 127 -13.67 2.83 11.37
N THR A 128 -12.86 1.87 11.77
CA THR A 128 -11.41 2.01 11.82
C THR A 128 -10.69 1.04 10.90
N VAL A 129 -9.56 1.51 10.38
CA VAL A 129 -8.59 0.70 9.64
C VAL A 129 -7.21 0.96 10.19
N THR A 130 -6.47 -0.11 10.46
CA THR A 130 -5.08 -0.02 10.90
C THR A 130 -4.16 -0.52 9.80
N MET A 131 -3.17 0.30 9.44
CA MET A 131 -2.06 -0.07 8.55
C MET A 131 -0.79 -0.20 9.39
N THR A 132 -0.24 -1.39 9.44
CA THR A 132 0.99 -1.69 10.16
C THR A 132 2.10 -2.00 9.15
N TYR A 133 3.17 -1.23 9.24
CA TYR A 133 4.40 -1.44 8.48
C TYR A 133 5.43 -2.09 9.38
N THR A 134 6.01 -3.19 8.94
CA THR A 134 7.12 -3.84 9.63
C THR A 134 8.31 -3.88 8.68
N VAL A 135 9.41 -3.28 9.10
CA VAL A 135 10.70 -3.27 8.41
C VAL A 135 11.64 -4.20 9.15
N GLU A 136 12.26 -5.11 8.42
CA GLU A 136 13.26 -6.03 8.95
C GLU A 136 14.62 -5.81 8.29
N VAL A 137 15.66 -6.35 8.91
CA VAL A 137 17.02 -6.31 8.37
C VAL A 137 17.05 -6.78 6.92
N GLY A 138 17.76 -6.05 6.06
CA GLY A 138 17.79 -6.30 4.62
C GLY A 138 16.74 -5.53 3.82
N GLY A 139 15.81 -4.83 4.49
CA GLY A 139 14.91 -3.85 3.91
C GLY A 139 13.54 -4.32 3.44
N PRO A 140 13.13 -5.60 3.59
CA PRO A 140 11.75 -5.92 3.25
C PRO A 140 10.79 -5.14 4.15
N ILE A 141 9.68 -4.64 3.54
CA ILE A 141 8.57 -4.05 4.28
C ILE A 141 7.39 -4.99 4.17
N THR A 142 6.87 -5.43 5.31
CA THR A 142 5.57 -6.09 5.39
C THR A 142 4.51 -5.04 5.72
N VAL A 143 3.44 -4.98 4.92
CA VAL A 143 2.30 -4.10 5.16
C VAL A 143 1.10 -4.97 5.52
N HIS A 144 0.62 -4.80 6.73
CA HIS A 144 -0.60 -5.46 7.21
C HIS A 144 -1.72 -4.44 7.34
N VAL A 145 -2.86 -4.70 6.70
CA VAL A 145 -4.04 -3.83 6.77
C VAL A 145 -5.17 -4.58 7.46
N HIS A 146 -5.66 -4.02 8.54
CA HIS A 146 -6.78 -4.57 9.30
C HIS A 146 -7.96 -3.62 9.28
N TYR A 147 -9.09 -4.09 8.72
CA TYR A 147 -10.37 -3.38 8.70
C TYR A 147 -11.28 -3.97 9.77
N THR A 148 -11.74 -3.15 10.69
CA THR A 148 -12.55 -3.63 11.81
C THR A 148 -14.00 -3.95 11.41
N GLY A 149 -14.54 -3.28 10.41
CA GLY A 149 -15.94 -3.41 10.04
C GLY A 149 -16.89 -2.91 11.13
N LYS A 150 -18.13 -2.58 10.75
CA LYS A 150 -19.15 -2.17 11.71
C LYS A 150 -20.54 -2.45 11.14
N GLU A 151 -21.44 -2.94 11.98
CA GLU A 151 -22.84 -3.15 11.61
C GLU A 151 -23.48 -1.83 11.15
N GLY A 152 -24.31 -1.90 10.11
CA GLY A 152 -24.96 -0.73 9.51
C GLY A 152 -24.15 -0.06 8.39
N LEU A 153 -22.92 -0.48 8.13
CA LEU A 153 -22.18 -0.05 6.95
C LEU A 153 -22.67 -0.80 5.70
N PRO A 154 -22.74 -0.13 4.55
CA PRO A 154 -23.03 -0.83 3.30
C PRO A 154 -21.83 -1.67 2.87
N GLU A 155 -22.07 -2.55 1.91
CA GLU A 155 -21.06 -3.41 1.31
C GLU A 155 -19.84 -2.59 0.83
N LEU A 156 -18.66 -3.09 1.16
CA LEU A 156 -17.39 -2.44 0.85
C LEU A 156 -16.99 -2.75 -0.61
N PRO A 157 -16.84 -1.73 -1.48
CA PRO A 157 -16.52 -1.97 -2.89
C PRO A 157 -15.14 -2.59 -3.13
N VAL A 158 -14.18 -2.22 -2.31
CA VAL A 158 -12.82 -2.74 -2.31
C VAL A 158 -12.15 -2.43 -0.98
N MET A 159 -11.22 -3.28 -0.58
CA MET A 159 -10.29 -3.00 0.51
C MET A 159 -8.86 -3.21 -0.01
N GLY A 160 -8.01 -2.19 0.12
CA GLY A 160 -6.64 -2.30 -0.36
C GLY A 160 -5.78 -1.11 0.03
N VAL A 161 -4.59 -1.08 -0.53
CA VAL A 161 -3.64 0.02 -0.40
C VAL A 161 -3.30 0.53 -1.79
N ARG A 162 -3.44 1.83 -1.99
CA ARG A 162 -3.07 2.46 -3.26
C ARG A 162 -1.69 3.07 -3.16
N LEU A 163 -0.76 2.56 -3.97
CA LEU A 163 0.56 3.14 -4.16
C LEU A 163 0.55 3.96 -5.46
N VAL A 164 1.03 5.20 -5.38
CA VAL A 164 1.17 6.08 -6.53
C VAL A 164 2.65 6.33 -6.76
N MET A 165 3.14 5.95 -7.94
CA MET A 165 4.54 6.11 -8.32
C MET A 165 4.81 7.50 -8.89
N PRO A 166 6.05 8.03 -8.74
CA PRO A 166 6.42 9.36 -9.24
C PRO A 166 6.42 9.47 -10.76
N THR A 167 6.75 8.39 -11.47
CA THR A 167 6.82 8.35 -12.94
C THR A 167 6.14 7.08 -13.46
N LEU A 168 5.84 7.07 -14.74
CA LEU A 168 5.19 5.94 -15.41
C LEU A 168 6.07 4.68 -15.34
N ALA A 169 5.42 3.53 -15.24
CA ALA A 169 6.06 2.24 -15.40
C ALA A 169 6.29 1.93 -16.89
N GLU A 170 7.41 1.30 -17.21
CA GLU A 170 7.65 0.69 -18.53
C GLU A 170 6.76 -0.54 -18.74
N GLY A 171 6.31 -1.13 -17.65
CA GLY A 171 5.45 -2.29 -17.61
C GLY A 171 5.57 -3.01 -16.27
N PHE A 172 4.94 -4.16 -16.19
CA PHE A 172 5.00 -5.01 -15.02
C PHE A 172 4.90 -6.49 -15.40
N GLU A 173 5.51 -7.32 -14.58
CA GLU A 173 5.39 -8.76 -14.60
C GLU A 173 4.60 -9.18 -13.36
N TYR A 174 3.69 -10.14 -13.49
CA TYR A 174 2.92 -10.63 -12.36
C TYR A 174 2.67 -12.14 -12.47
N GLN A 175 2.47 -12.76 -11.33
CA GLN A 175 1.94 -14.12 -11.25
C GLN A 175 0.51 -14.05 -10.69
N GLY A 176 -0.43 -14.58 -11.46
CA GLY A 176 -1.85 -14.51 -11.15
C GLY A 176 -2.71 -15.02 -12.30
N LEU A 177 -3.97 -14.65 -12.33
CA LEU A 177 -4.87 -15.03 -13.42
C LEU A 177 -4.58 -14.23 -14.70
N SER A 178 -4.68 -14.89 -15.85
CA SER A 178 -4.44 -14.31 -17.18
C SER A 178 -5.47 -13.24 -17.52
N GLY A 179 -5.02 -12.20 -18.26
CA GLY A 179 -5.88 -11.14 -18.75
C GLY A 179 -6.44 -10.23 -17.64
N GLU A 180 -7.43 -9.45 -17.99
CA GLU A 180 -8.17 -8.63 -17.04
C GLU A 180 -9.28 -9.45 -16.39
N THR A 181 -9.26 -9.56 -15.08
CA THR A 181 -10.18 -10.39 -14.31
C THR A 181 -10.87 -9.58 -13.21
N TYR A 182 -12.07 -10.01 -12.83
CA TYR A 182 -12.86 -9.45 -11.74
C TYR A 182 -13.52 -10.60 -10.98
N PRO A 183 -14.07 -10.37 -9.79
CA PRO A 183 -14.78 -11.42 -9.05
C PRO A 183 -15.89 -12.10 -9.88
N ASP A 184 -16.53 -11.37 -10.79
CA ASP A 184 -17.59 -11.84 -11.68
C ASP A 184 -17.11 -12.22 -13.10
N ARG A 185 -15.82 -12.13 -13.40
CA ARG A 185 -15.24 -12.37 -14.73
C ARG A 185 -13.90 -13.09 -14.66
N MET A 186 -13.88 -14.28 -14.09
CA MET A 186 -12.68 -15.11 -13.99
C MET A 186 -12.74 -16.38 -14.85
N ALA A 187 -13.90 -16.68 -15.44
CA ALA A 187 -14.09 -17.90 -16.21
C ALA A 187 -13.14 -17.95 -17.44
N GLY A 188 -12.38 -19.03 -17.56
CA GLY A 188 -11.41 -19.22 -18.64
C GLY A 188 -10.06 -18.55 -18.41
N ALA A 189 -9.86 -17.83 -17.30
CA ALA A 189 -8.54 -17.32 -16.93
C ALA A 189 -7.66 -18.46 -16.37
N GLU A 190 -6.39 -18.44 -16.73
CA GLU A 190 -5.39 -19.44 -16.31
C GLU A 190 -4.38 -18.78 -15.38
N HIS A 191 -4.01 -19.47 -14.29
CA HIS A 191 -2.97 -19.01 -13.40
C HIS A 191 -1.60 -19.22 -14.03
N GLY A 192 -0.77 -18.17 -14.07
CA GLY A 192 0.55 -18.21 -14.70
C GLY A 192 1.35 -16.95 -14.43
N VAL A 193 2.49 -16.83 -15.10
CA VAL A 193 3.33 -15.62 -15.07
C VAL A 193 3.13 -14.87 -16.38
N TYR A 194 2.78 -13.60 -16.27
CA TYR A 194 2.43 -12.73 -17.40
C TYR A 194 3.22 -11.44 -17.36
N GLN A 195 3.51 -10.90 -18.54
CA GLN A 195 4.18 -9.62 -18.70
C GLN A 195 3.28 -8.63 -19.44
N ILE A 196 3.12 -7.45 -18.87
CA ILE A 196 2.36 -6.34 -19.44
C ILE A 196 3.34 -5.24 -19.82
N GLN A 197 3.27 -4.78 -21.06
CA GLN A 197 4.09 -3.70 -21.59
C GLN A 197 3.36 -2.36 -21.43
N GLY A 198 4.07 -1.36 -20.97
CA GLY A 198 3.56 -0.01 -20.83
C GLY A 198 2.41 0.10 -19.84
N LEU A 199 1.55 1.07 -20.08
CA LEU A 199 0.32 1.31 -19.33
C LEU A 199 -0.86 0.69 -20.11
N PRO A 200 -1.46 -0.40 -19.64
CA PRO A 200 -2.57 -1.02 -20.35
C PRO A 200 -3.77 -0.07 -20.40
N VAL A 201 -4.34 0.09 -21.59
CA VAL A 201 -5.56 0.87 -21.80
C VAL A 201 -6.62 -0.08 -22.36
N ALA A 202 -7.64 -0.33 -21.59
CA ALA A 202 -8.76 -1.15 -22.04
C ALA A 202 -9.56 -0.44 -23.13
N LYS A 203 -9.88 -1.19 -24.19
CA LYS A 203 -10.69 -0.68 -25.31
C LYS A 203 -12.19 -0.76 -25.03
N TYR A 204 -12.60 -0.43 -23.82
CA TYR A 204 -14.02 -0.43 -23.46
C TYR A 204 -14.62 0.95 -23.70
N LEU A 205 -15.76 1.00 -24.37
CA LEU A 205 -16.38 2.27 -24.80
C LEU A 205 -16.98 3.06 -23.64
N VAL A 206 -17.43 2.38 -22.59
CA VAL A 206 -18.01 3.01 -21.41
C VAL A 206 -17.00 2.97 -20.29
N PRO A 207 -16.58 4.10 -19.71
CA PRO A 207 -15.63 4.13 -18.59
C PRO A 207 -16.11 3.27 -17.41
N GLN A 208 -15.32 2.31 -17.03
CA GLN A 208 -15.55 1.42 -15.90
C GLN A 208 -14.25 0.91 -15.31
N GLU A 209 -14.32 0.24 -14.17
CA GLU A 209 -13.16 -0.49 -13.66
C GLU A 209 -12.73 -1.55 -14.67
N ASN A 210 -11.45 -1.55 -15.00
CA ASN A 210 -10.82 -2.55 -15.85
C ASN A 210 -9.32 -2.61 -15.52
N GLY A 211 -8.63 -3.64 -16.01
CA GLY A 211 -7.20 -3.83 -15.76
C GLY A 211 -6.89 -4.52 -14.43
N MET A 212 -7.88 -5.01 -13.70
CA MET A 212 -7.67 -5.79 -12.49
C MET A 212 -7.14 -7.19 -12.83
N HIS A 213 -6.20 -7.68 -12.03
CA HIS A 213 -5.66 -9.02 -12.11
C HIS A 213 -5.93 -9.75 -10.81
N MET A 214 -6.86 -10.71 -10.84
CA MET A 214 -7.27 -11.47 -9.65
C MET A 214 -6.27 -12.58 -9.32
N ALA A 215 -6.30 -13.04 -8.07
CA ALA A 215 -5.43 -14.10 -7.55
C ALA A 215 -3.94 -13.84 -7.86
N THR A 216 -3.52 -12.58 -7.69
CA THR A 216 -2.13 -12.17 -7.90
C THR A 216 -1.28 -12.51 -6.70
N ASP A 217 -0.29 -13.39 -6.89
CA ASP A 217 0.67 -13.76 -5.85
C ASP A 217 1.73 -12.68 -5.68
N TRP A 218 2.20 -12.12 -6.79
CA TRP A 218 3.18 -11.04 -6.79
C TRP A 218 3.12 -10.22 -8.07
N VAL A 219 3.58 -8.98 -7.97
CA VAL A 219 3.83 -8.07 -9.10
C VAL A 219 5.22 -7.46 -8.98
N LYS A 220 5.92 -7.36 -10.12
CA LYS A 220 7.19 -6.66 -10.26
C LYS A 220 7.01 -5.53 -11.26
N VAL A 221 7.02 -4.31 -10.76
CA VAL A 221 6.88 -3.11 -11.58
C VAL A 221 8.26 -2.60 -11.96
N THR A 222 8.46 -2.24 -13.22
CA THR A 222 9.72 -1.70 -13.75
C THR A 222 9.56 -0.26 -14.21
N ARG A 223 10.52 0.58 -13.87
CA ARG A 223 10.64 1.99 -14.28
C ARG A 223 12.05 2.26 -14.79
N THR A 224 12.22 3.31 -15.59
CA THR A 224 13.51 3.78 -16.12
C THR A 224 13.76 5.26 -15.78
N THR A 225 12.74 5.97 -15.31
CA THR A 225 12.81 7.40 -15.05
C THR A 225 12.45 7.76 -13.62
N THR A 226 13.00 8.85 -13.12
CA THR A 226 12.68 9.47 -11.85
C THR A 226 12.22 10.90 -12.03
N GLN A 227 11.68 11.53 -10.98
CA GLN A 227 11.38 12.98 -11.01
C GLN A 227 12.61 13.84 -10.67
N ASN A 228 13.74 13.22 -10.38
CA ASN A 228 14.97 13.95 -10.09
C ASN A 228 15.70 14.29 -11.40
N ASN A 229 15.68 15.54 -11.80
CA ASN A 229 16.35 16.01 -13.03
C ASN A 229 17.87 15.85 -13.01
N ALA A 230 18.47 15.65 -11.85
CA ALA A 230 19.90 15.36 -11.71
C ALA A 230 20.23 13.88 -11.87
N ASP A 231 19.23 13.01 -11.84
CA ASP A 231 19.40 11.58 -12.05
C ASP A 231 19.44 11.28 -13.56
N GLN A 232 20.63 11.01 -14.06
CA GLN A 232 20.89 10.69 -15.47
C GLN A 232 20.98 9.18 -15.72
N ASP A 233 20.70 8.36 -14.68
CA ASP A 233 20.72 6.92 -14.81
C ASP A 233 19.37 6.42 -15.38
N GLU A 234 19.42 5.95 -16.63
CA GLU A 234 18.28 5.39 -17.37
C GLU A 234 18.19 3.86 -17.25
N GLN A 235 19.02 3.24 -16.40
CA GLN A 235 18.95 1.80 -16.21
C GLN A 235 17.63 1.40 -15.56
N PRO A 236 17.00 0.31 -16.04
CA PRO A 236 15.77 -0.18 -15.45
C PRO A 236 15.93 -0.54 -13.97
N PHE A 237 14.98 -0.12 -13.16
CA PHE A 237 14.90 -0.47 -11.75
C PHE A 237 13.49 -0.97 -11.42
N SER A 238 13.40 -1.91 -10.50
CA SER A 238 12.13 -2.60 -10.24
C SER A 238 11.81 -2.67 -8.75
N LEU A 239 10.51 -2.67 -8.46
CA LEU A 239 9.94 -2.98 -7.15
C LEU A 239 9.09 -4.24 -7.28
N LYS A 240 9.29 -5.20 -6.40
CA LYS A 240 8.45 -6.39 -6.30
C LYS A 240 7.57 -6.30 -5.06
N ALA A 241 6.27 -6.40 -5.25
CA ALA A 241 5.30 -6.58 -4.18
C ALA A 241 4.76 -8.02 -4.22
N VAL A 242 4.65 -8.64 -3.05
CA VAL A 242 4.14 -10.00 -2.88
C VAL A 242 2.87 -9.94 -2.05
N SER A 243 1.83 -10.62 -2.50
CA SER A 243 0.57 -10.70 -1.78
C SER A 243 0.56 -11.92 -0.86
N TYR A 244 0.34 -11.71 0.43
CA TYR A 244 0.06 -12.74 1.41
C TYR A 244 -1.38 -12.58 1.91
N THR A 245 -2.33 -12.57 0.99
CA THR A 245 -3.74 -12.37 1.32
C THR A 245 -4.26 -13.59 2.09
N HIS A 246 -4.14 -13.55 3.40
CA HIS A 246 -5.03 -14.31 4.27
C HIS A 246 -6.33 -13.50 4.39
N LEU A 247 -7.21 -13.63 3.41
CA LEU A 247 -8.61 -13.22 3.56
C LEU A 247 -9.21 -14.09 4.68
N ARG A 248 -9.09 -13.65 5.93
CA ARG A 248 -10.07 -14.00 6.94
C ARG A 248 -11.25 -13.08 6.67
N ALA A 249 -12.06 -13.46 5.67
CA ALA A 249 -13.39 -12.94 5.55
C ALA A 249 -14.11 -13.35 6.85
N HIS A 250 -14.43 -12.39 7.70
CA HIS A 250 -15.59 -12.54 8.56
C HIS A 250 -16.76 -12.45 7.59
N GLU A 251 -17.09 -13.58 6.99
CA GLU A 251 -18.35 -13.75 6.31
C GLU A 251 -19.43 -13.58 7.39
N THR A 252 -20.05 -12.41 7.40
CA THR A 252 -21.34 -12.27 8.05
C THR A 252 -22.29 -13.15 7.26
N ALA A 253 -23.10 -13.95 7.96
CA ALA A 253 -24.05 -14.93 7.43
C ALA A 253 -25.15 -14.34 6.50
N ALA A 254 -24.88 -13.24 5.83
CA ALA A 254 -25.73 -12.54 4.87
C ALA A 254 -25.38 -12.85 3.40
N ASN A 255 -24.38 -13.69 3.14
CA ASN A 255 -23.94 -14.07 1.80
C ASN A 255 -24.11 -15.58 1.51
N LEU A 256 -25.19 -16.17 2.02
CA LEU A 256 -25.69 -17.47 1.56
C LEU A 256 -26.90 -17.30 0.68
#